data_224b73786efeb57672217af19e1e2031
#
_entry.id   224b73786efeb57672217af19e1e2031
#
_cell.length_a   1.000
_cell.length_b   1.000
_cell.length_c   1.000
_cell.angle_alpha   90.00
_cell.angle_beta   90.00
_cell.angle_gamma   90.00
#
_symmetry.space_group_name_H-M   'P 1'
#
loop_
_entity.id
_entity.type
_entity.pdbx_description
1 polymer ?
#
loop_
_entity_poly.entity_id
_entity_poly.type
_entity_poly.pdbx_seq_one_letter_code
_entity_poly.pdbx_strand_id
1 'polypeptide(L)'
;MIRIFTGDDRVSTKKEILKILGDDYEVVEGVSIELSDLPTVLKGNSLFEEKRRILIRDLGDNKAAFGKISEYIDTPHEIVIWETKFDKRSVLYKELKDKIEIREFTSGRKVNAGAVFNIYGMAKRNGALAVKELKKIEQEQEPVMFFGLLVSQALKDYSAHPGLREKRVLKELSKVDLQIKSTAMEPWLLIEAFLIRLASL
;
A
#
# COMPACT_ATOMS: atom_id res chain seq x y z
N MET A 1 16.01 -19.65 5.81
CA MET A 1 16.22 -18.27 6.34
C MET A 1 14.89 -17.55 6.41
N ILE A 2 14.58 -16.83 7.52
CA ILE A 2 13.37 -16.00 7.64
C ILE A 2 13.71 -14.55 7.36
N ARG A 3 12.84 -13.87 6.60
CA ARG A 3 12.87 -12.41 6.37
C ARG A 3 11.50 -11.82 6.66
N ILE A 4 11.46 -10.60 7.17
CA ILE A 4 10.20 -9.86 7.37
C ILE A 4 10.20 -8.64 6.46
N PHE A 5 9.18 -8.54 5.61
CA PHE A 5 8.93 -7.39 4.77
C PHE A 5 7.71 -6.65 5.27
N THR A 6 7.83 -5.34 5.43
CA THR A 6 6.76 -4.50 5.95
C THR A 6 6.65 -3.20 5.15
N GLY A 7 5.52 -2.52 5.27
CA GLY A 7 5.31 -1.22 4.66
C GLY A 7 4.13 -1.18 3.69
N ASP A 8 3.95 -0.02 3.09
CA ASP A 8 2.80 0.31 2.23
C ASP A 8 3.08 0.21 0.72
N ASP A 9 4.35 0.09 0.31
CA ASP A 9 4.71 -0.13 -1.10
C ASP A 9 4.59 -1.61 -1.50
N ARG A 10 3.35 -2.00 -1.80
CA ARG A 10 3.04 -3.37 -2.22
C ARG A 10 3.74 -3.80 -3.50
N VAL A 11 4.02 -2.87 -4.41
CA VAL A 11 4.64 -3.17 -5.71
C VAL A 11 6.11 -3.55 -5.51
N SER A 12 6.86 -2.70 -4.82
CA SER A 12 8.27 -2.98 -4.51
C SER A 12 8.43 -4.21 -3.61
N THR A 13 7.54 -4.36 -2.63
CA THR A 13 7.52 -5.56 -1.77
C THR A 13 7.32 -6.84 -2.58
N LYS A 14 6.31 -6.88 -3.47
CA LYS A 14 6.05 -8.05 -4.32
C LYS A 14 7.20 -8.36 -5.25
N LYS A 15 7.83 -7.34 -5.85
CA LYS A 15 9.00 -7.50 -6.71
C LYS A 15 10.17 -8.14 -5.96
N GLU A 16 10.42 -7.72 -4.73
CA GLU A 16 11.50 -8.29 -3.93
C GLU A 16 11.18 -9.71 -3.42
N ILE A 17 9.90 -10.00 -3.08
CA ILE A 17 9.44 -11.36 -2.77
C ILE A 17 9.72 -12.30 -3.93
N LEU A 18 9.32 -11.93 -5.17
CA LEU A 18 9.57 -12.73 -6.37
C LEU A 18 11.07 -12.95 -6.64
N LYS A 19 11.90 -11.95 -6.36
CA LYS A 19 13.36 -12.08 -6.50
C LYS A 19 13.97 -13.10 -5.55
N ILE A 20 13.41 -13.22 -4.33
CA ILE A 20 13.91 -14.13 -3.28
C ILE A 20 13.31 -15.52 -3.42
N LEU A 21 11.97 -15.60 -3.56
CA LEU A 21 11.25 -16.87 -3.58
C LEU A 21 11.12 -17.48 -4.98
N GLY A 22 11.36 -16.69 -6.04
CA GLY A 22 11.09 -17.11 -7.42
C GLY A 22 9.61 -17.04 -7.76
N ASP A 23 9.20 -17.77 -8.81
CA ASP A 23 7.81 -17.78 -9.28
C ASP A 23 6.98 -18.92 -8.63
N ASP A 24 7.66 -19.92 -8.07
CA ASP A 24 7.03 -21.09 -7.45
C ASP A 24 7.30 -21.07 -5.93
N TYR A 25 6.30 -20.64 -5.17
CA TYR A 25 6.33 -20.62 -3.71
C TYR A 25 4.95 -20.85 -3.12
N GLU A 26 4.92 -21.43 -1.93
CA GLU A 26 3.70 -21.61 -1.15
C GLU A 26 3.26 -20.28 -0.53
N VAL A 27 1.94 -20.01 -0.54
CA VAL A 27 1.35 -18.88 0.16
C VAL A 27 0.54 -19.38 1.34
N VAL A 28 0.83 -18.84 2.52
CA VAL A 28 0.15 -19.17 3.76
C VAL A 28 -0.42 -17.90 4.37
N GLU A 29 -1.70 -17.92 4.74
CA GLU A 29 -2.32 -16.81 5.47
C GLU A 29 -2.00 -16.96 6.96
N GLY A 30 -1.23 -16.02 7.50
CA GLY A 30 -0.72 -16.10 8.86
C GLY A 30 -1.80 -16.10 9.93
N VAL A 31 -2.94 -15.44 9.66
CA VAL A 31 -4.09 -15.42 10.58
C VAL A 31 -4.68 -16.80 10.82
N SER A 32 -4.58 -17.71 9.84
CA SER A 32 -5.15 -19.07 9.91
C SER A 32 -4.18 -20.12 10.46
N ILE A 33 -2.92 -19.77 10.76
CA ILE A 33 -1.94 -20.73 11.31
C ILE A 33 -2.27 -21.02 12.76
N GLU A 34 -2.60 -22.27 13.06
CA GLU A 34 -2.69 -22.70 14.46
C GLU A 34 -1.28 -22.80 15.07
N LEU A 35 -1.16 -22.52 16.38
CA LEU A 35 0.13 -22.55 17.06
C LEU A 35 0.79 -23.94 17.00
N SER A 36 -0.03 -24.99 16.97
CA SER A 36 0.37 -26.39 16.77
C SER A 36 1.00 -26.67 15.41
N ASP A 37 0.59 -25.92 14.38
CA ASP A 37 1.03 -26.14 13.00
C ASP A 37 2.27 -25.33 12.64
N LEU A 38 2.62 -24.35 13.47
CA LEU A 38 3.76 -23.48 13.25
C LEU A 38 5.09 -24.24 13.02
N PRO A 39 5.42 -25.31 13.81
CA PRO A 39 6.60 -26.13 13.54
C PRO A 39 6.57 -26.77 12.15
N THR A 40 5.40 -27.27 11.74
CA THR A 40 5.23 -27.92 10.42
C THR A 40 5.37 -26.91 9.28
N VAL A 41 4.80 -25.73 9.42
CA VAL A 41 4.92 -24.65 8.42
C VAL A 41 6.36 -24.18 8.30
N LEU A 42 7.06 -23.97 9.42
CA LEU A 42 8.37 -23.31 9.42
C LEU A 42 9.56 -24.27 9.32
N LYS A 43 9.42 -25.54 9.73
CA LYS A 43 10.52 -26.55 9.73
C LYS A 43 10.11 -27.88 9.12
N GLY A 44 8.83 -28.06 8.74
CA GLY A 44 8.36 -29.31 8.17
C GLY A 44 8.97 -29.60 6.81
N ASN A 45 9.47 -30.81 6.60
CA ASN A 45 10.05 -31.22 5.32
C ASN A 45 8.97 -31.45 4.27
N SER A 46 9.24 -31.02 3.04
CA SER A 46 8.48 -31.44 1.86
C SER A 46 8.91 -32.86 1.46
N LEU A 47 7.97 -33.62 0.92
CA LEU A 47 8.27 -34.95 0.33
C LEU A 47 9.04 -34.81 -1.01
N PHE A 48 9.00 -33.65 -1.64
CA PHE A 48 9.52 -33.42 -2.99
C PHE A 48 10.66 -32.41 -3.07
N GLU A 49 10.83 -31.58 -2.03
CA GLU A 49 11.83 -30.52 -2.02
C GLU A 49 12.56 -30.49 -0.66
N GLU A 50 13.89 -30.44 -0.73
CA GLU A 50 14.72 -30.26 0.47
C GLU A 50 14.54 -28.88 1.11
N LYS A 51 14.18 -27.87 0.29
CA LYS A 51 14.06 -26.49 0.73
C LYS A 51 12.78 -25.84 0.20
N ARG A 52 11.81 -25.64 1.07
CA ARG A 52 10.56 -24.97 0.74
C ARG A 52 10.76 -23.46 0.62
N ARG A 53 9.96 -22.83 -0.23
CA ARG A 53 9.85 -21.37 -0.41
C ARG A 53 8.45 -20.93 -0.01
N ILE A 54 8.36 -20.15 1.06
CA ILE A 54 7.08 -19.87 1.71
C ILE A 54 6.91 -18.35 1.88
N LEU A 55 5.77 -17.85 1.42
CA LEU A 55 5.28 -16.52 1.73
C LEU A 55 4.18 -16.61 2.78
N ILE A 56 4.40 -16.04 3.97
CA ILE A 56 3.38 -15.92 5.00
C ILE A 56 2.87 -14.47 4.99
N ARG A 57 1.56 -14.30 4.86
CA ARG A 57 0.93 -12.98 4.85
C ARG A 57 0.21 -12.70 6.17
N ASP A 58 0.38 -11.46 6.67
CA ASP A 58 -0.37 -10.93 7.81
C ASP A 58 -0.32 -11.85 9.06
N LEU A 59 0.88 -12.41 9.34
CA LEU A 59 1.10 -13.25 10.54
C LEU A 59 0.96 -12.43 11.83
N GLY A 60 1.21 -11.12 11.75
CA GLY A 60 1.09 -10.18 12.87
C GLY A 60 -0.33 -10.09 13.46
N ASP A 61 -1.35 -10.45 12.68
CA ASP A 61 -2.74 -10.55 13.15
C ASP A 61 -2.91 -11.76 14.08
N ASN A 62 -2.04 -12.77 13.96
CA ASN A 62 -1.95 -13.90 14.88
C ASN A 62 -0.80 -13.69 15.88
N LYS A 63 -1.06 -12.95 16.93
CA LYS A 63 -0.04 -12.57 17.92
C LYS A 63 0.64 -13.77 18.59
N ALA A 64 -0.07 -14.88 18.77
CA ALA A 64 0.46 -16.08 19.40
C ALA A 64 1.53 -16.75 18.51
N ALA A 65 1.22 -16.97 17.22
CA ALA A 65 2.14 -17.54 16.26
C ALA A 65 3.29 -16.57 15.95
N PHE A 66 3.00 -15.28 15.75
CA PHE A 66 4.02 -14.28 15.46
C PHE A 66 5.04 -14.13 16.60
N GLY A 67 4.57 -14.15 17.85
CA GLY A 67 5.44 -14.11 19.03
C GLY A 67 6.45 -15.27 19.14
N LYS A 68 6.18 -16.39 18.45
CA LYS A 68 7.03 -17.57 18.45
C LYS A 68 8.05 -17.63 17.31
N ILE A 69 8.02 -16.69 16.36
CA ILE A 69 8.93 -16.71 15.20
C ILE A 69 10.41 -16.73 15.59
N SER A 70 10.76 -16.09 16.71
CA SER A 70 12.15 -16.08 17.20
C SER A 70 12.70 -17.49 17.53
N GLU A 71 11.82 -18.48 17.77
CA GLU A 71 12.19 -19.87 18.06
C GLU A 71 12.52 -20.68 16.78
N TYR A 72 12.22 -20.13 15.59
CA TYR A 72 12.32 -20.80 14.29
C TYR A 72 13.32 -20.15 13.32
N ILE A 73 14.20 -19.28 13.80
CA ILE A 73 15.17 -18.55 12.97
C ILE A 73 16.06 -19.50 12.17
N ASP A 74 16.42 -20.66 12.75
CA ASP A 74 17.29 -21.67 12.13
C ASP A 74 16.56 -22.59 11.14
N THR A 75 15.44 -22.13 10.56
CA THR A 75 14.74 -22.93 9.55
C THR A 75 15.62 -23.20 8.33
N PRO A 76 15.57 -24.43 7.74
CA PRO A 76 16.25 -24.73 6.48
C PRO A 76 15.61 -24.04 5.28
N HIS A 77 14.37 -23.58 5.41
CA HIS A 77 13.56 -23.03 4.33
C HIS A 77 13.81 -21.54 4.06
N GLU A 78 13.43 -21.06 2.87
CA GLU A 78 13.34 -19.62 2.55
C GLU A 78 11.93 -19.16 2.87
N ILE A 79 11.79 -18.31 3.88
CA ILE A 79 10.51 -17.81 4.35
C ILE A 79 10.52 -16.30 4.30
N VAL A 80 9.52 -15.72 3.65
CA VAL A 80 9.24 -14.30 3.70
C VAL A 80 7.92 -14.10 4.43
N ILE A 81 7.94 -13.32 5.51
CA ILE A 81 6.75 -12.87 6.22
C ILE A 81 6.45 -11.46 5.73
N TRP A 82 5.28 -11.27 5.13
CA TRP A 82 4.85 -9.98 4.62
C TRP A 82 3.78 -9.38 5.53
N GLU A 83 4.15 -8.26 6.17
CA GLU A 83 3.30 -7.52 7.09
C GLU A 83 2.97 -6.13 6.53
N THR A 84 1.73 -5.71 6.64
CA THR A 84 1.37 -4.32 6.31
C THR A 84 2.01 -3.33 7.28
N LYS A 85 2.14 -3.72 8.55
CA LYS A 85 2.76 -2.91 9.61
C LYS A 85 3.50 -3.78 10.60
N PHE A 86 4.69 -3.38 10.98
CA PHE A 86 5.44 -4.02 12.06
C PHE A 86 5.92 -2.96 13.07
N ASP A 87 5.39 -3.00 14.28
CA ASP A 87 5.75 -1.99 15.31
C ASP A 87 7.20 -2.17 15.77
N LYS A 88 8.05 -1.21 15.38
CA LYS A 88 9.47 -1.16 15.74
C LYS A 88 9.73 -1.03 17.24
N ARG A 89 8.72 -0.67 18.04
CA ARG A 89 8.82 -0.58 19.50
C ARG A 89 8.49 -1.90 20.19
N SER A 90 7.92 -2.87 19.47
CA SER A 90 7.55 -4.17 20.03
C SER A 90 8.77 -4.93 20.55
N VAL A 91 8.55 -5.79 21.54
CA VAL A 91 9.58 -6.71 22.07
C VAL A 91 10.08 -7.62 20.95
N LEU A 92 9.18 -8.19 20.18
CA LEU A 92 9.50 -9.07 19.06
C LEU A 92 10.40 -8.39 18.01
N TYR A 93 10.13 -7.13 17.65
CA TYR A 93 11.01 -6.40 16.72
C TYR A 93 12.44 -6.29 17.28
N LYS A 94 12.58 -5.96 18.57
CA LYS A 94 13.89 -5.83 19.22
C LYS A 94 14.64 -7.14 19.27
N GLU A 95 13.94 -8.27 19.46
CA GLU A 95 14.52 -9.61 19.46
C GLU A 95 14.98 -10.06 18.07
N LEU A 96 14.24 -9.67 17.03
CA LEU A 96 14.46 -10.17 15.67
C LEU A 96 15.41 -9.30 14.84
N LYS A 97 15.47 -7.99 15.06
CA LYS A 97 16.17 -7.01 14.22
C LYS A 97 17.66 -7.31 13.96
N ASP A 98 18.33 -7.97 14.93
CA ASP A 98 19.75 -8.31 14.84
C ASP A 98 19.98 -9.76 14.40
N LYS A 99 18.90 -10.55 14.23
CA LYS A 99 18.95 -11.98 13.92
C LYS A 99 18.44 -12.33 12.54
N ILE A 100 17.48 -11.57 12.02
CA ILE A 100 16.89 -11.78 10.70
C ILE A 100 16.83 -10.47 9.92
N GLU A 101 16.67 -10.58 8.63
CA GLU A 101 16.52 -9.42 7.75
C GLU A 101 15.09 -8.86 7.85
N ILE A 102 14.99 -7.61 8.31
CA ILE A 102 13.73 -6.86 8.33
C ILE A 102 13.86 -5.69 7.36
N ARG A 103 13.06 -5.66 6.29
CA ARG A 103 13.02 -4.58 5.31
C ARG A 103 11.68 -3.87 5.33
N GLU A 104 11.74 -2.55 5.33
CA GLU A 104 10.57 -1.71 5.19
C GLU A 104 10.52 -1.12 3.78
N PHE A 105 9.42 -1.39 3.10
CA PHE A 105 9.12 -0.84 1.78
C PHE A 105 8.07 0.25 1.96
N THR A 106 8.54 1.46 2.05
CA THR A 106 7.64 2.61 2.06
C THR A 106 7.56 3.16 0.65
N SER A 107 6.34 3.36 0.17
CA SER A 107 6.14 4.20 -0.98
C SER A 107 6.73 5.56 -0.57
N GLY A 108 7.91 5.90 -1.06
CA GLY A 108 8.58 7.19 -0.79
C GLY A 108 7.76 8.40 -1.24
N ARG A 109 6.62 8.13 -1.86
CA ARG A 109 5.60 9.06 -2.32
C ARG A 109 4.61 9.36 -1.20
N LYS A 110 5.06 10.12 -0.21
CA LYS A 110 4.15 10.74 0.74
C LYS A 110 3.32 11.77 -0.02
N VAL A 111 2.05 11.47 -0.24
CA VAL A 111 1.16 12.47 -0.82
C VAL A 111 1.07 13.64 0.15
N ASN A 112 1.54 14.79 -0.29
CA ASN A 112 1.45 16.02 0.48
C ASN A 112 0.01 16.53 0.41
N ALA A 113 -0.79 16.19 1.43
CA ALA A 113 -2.19 16.60 1.51
C ALA A 113 -2.37 18.12 1.40
N GLY A 114 -1.44 18.90 1.96
CA GLY A 114 -1.45 20.37 1.83
C GLY A 114 -1.31 20.82 0.38
N ALA A 115 -0.42 20.20 -0.40
CA ALA A 115 -0.27 20.49 -1.83
C ALA A 115 -1.53 20.13 -2.62
N VAL A 116 -2.16 18.96 -2.33
CA VAL A 116 -3.42 18.55 -2.96
C VAL A 116 -4.52 19.56 -2.71
N PHE A 117 -4.69 19.99 -1.45
CA PHE A 117 -5.72 20.96 -1.08
C PHE A 117 -5.49 22.33 -1.72
N ASN A 118 -4.24 22.78 -1.82
CA ASN A 118 -3.89 24.01 -2.52
C ASN A 118 -4.21 23.93 -4.01
N ILE A 119 -3.84 22.82 -4.67
CA ILE A 119 -4.13 22.58 -6.09
C ILE A 119 -5.64 22.55 -6.33
N TYR A 120 -6.39 21.86 -5.48
CA TYR A 120 -7.85 21.83 -5.56
C TYR A 120 -8.46 23.24 -5.40
N GLY A 121 -8.01 24.02 -4.42
CA GLY A 121 -8.42 25.40 -4.21
C GLY A 121 -8.11 26.31 -5.39
N MET A 122 -6.94 26.14 -6.02
CA MET A 122 -6.57 26.84 -7.24
C MET A 122 -7.45 26.43 -8.42
N ALA A 123 -7.74 25.14 -8.58
CA ALA A 123 -8.55 24.62 -9.68
C ALA A 123 -9.98 25.17 -9.66
N LYS A 124 -10.55 25.47 -8.50
CA LYS A 124 -11.86 26.15 -8.36
C LYS A 124 -11.89 27.55 -8.99
N ARG A 125 -10.72 28.17 -9.20
CA ARG A 125 -10.57 29.52 -9.75
C ARG A 125 -9.93 29.50 -11.14
N ASN A 126 -8.91 28.68 -11.33
CA ASN A 126 -8.14 28.59 -12.55
C ASN A 126 -7.55 27.17 -12.72
N GLY A 127 -8.19 26.35 -13.53
CA GLY A 127 -7.77 24.97 -13.77
C GLY A 127 -6.41 24.85 -14.44
N ALA A 128 -6.06 25.75 -15.37
CA ALA A 128 -4.77 25.72 -16.05
C ALA A 128 -3.60 25.98 -15.08
N LEU A 129 -3.79 26.93 -14.15
CA LEU A 129 -2.78 27.19 -13.11
C LEU A 129 -2.64 25.99 -12.17
N ALA A 130 -3.75 25.36 -11.80
CA ALA A 130 -3.74 24.17 -10.94
C ALA A 130 -2.98 23.01 -11.60
N VAL A 131 -3.17 22.76 -12.90
CA VAL A 131 -2.42 21.74 -13.65
C VAL A 131 -0.93 22.08 -13.72
N LYS A 132 -0.57 23.36 -13.93
CA LYS A 132 0.83 23.79 -13.90
C LYS A 132 1.50 23.49 -12.55
N GLU A 133 0.81 23.70 -11.44
CA GLU A 133 1.32 23.36 -10.10
C GLU A 133 1.36 21.85 -9.87
N LEU A 134 0.36 21.10 -10.37
CA LEU A 134 0.35 19.64 -10.32
C LEU A 134 1.59 19.05 -11.01
N LYS A 135 1.94 19.55 -12.20
CA LYS A 135 3.12 19.07 -12.96
C LYS A 135 4.44 19.19 -12.21
N LYS A 136 4.55 20.10 -11.26
CA LYS A 136 5.77 20.25 -10.45
C LYS A 136 5.93 19.11 -9.42
N ILE A 137 4.83 18.50 -9.00
CA ILE A 137 4.82 17.54 -7.91
C ILE A 137 4.37 16.13 -8.32
N GLU A 138 3.81 15.96 -9.54
CA GLU A 138 3.22 14.67 -9.97
C GLU A 138 4.19 13.51 -9.93
N GLN A 139 5.48 13.73 -10.21
CA GLN A 139 6.50 12.68 -10.18
C GLN A 139 6.76 12.14 -8.77
N GLU A 140 6.49 12.95 -7.74
CA GLU A 140 6.67 12.61 -6.33
C GLU A 140 5.39 12.07 -5.68
N GLN A 141 4.27 12.10 -6.41
CA GLN A 141 2.95 11.75 -5.90
C GLN A 141 2.45 10.44 -6.53
N GLU A 142 1.59 9.76 -5.80
CA GLU A 142 0.86 8.60 -6.30
C GLU A 142 -0.53 9.05 -6.78
N PRO A 143 -0.92 8.82 -8.07
CA PRO A 143 -2.12 9.42 -8.64
C PRO A 143 -3.43 8.99 -7.95
N VAL A 144 -3.57 7.73 -7.56
CA VAL A 144 -4.80 7.23 -6.92
C VAL A 144 -4.96 7.81 -5.51
N MET A 145 -3.86 7.93 -4.75
CA MET A 145 -3.89 8.58 -3.44
C MET A 145 -4.16 10.08 -3.57
N PHE A 146 -3.54 10.75 -4.55
CA PHE A 146 -3.81 12.16 -4.85
C PHE A 146 -5.28 12.38 -5.16
N PHE A 147 -5.86 11.55 -6.02
CA PHE A 147 -7.28 11.58 -6.35
C PHE A 147 -8.17 11.35 -5.12
N GLY A 148 -7.85 10.38 -4.27
CA GLY A 148 -8.56 10.12 -3.01
C GLY A 148 -8.61 11.35 -2.09
N LEU A 149 -7.52 12.13 -2.02
CA LEU A 149 -7.50 13.38 -1.26
C LEU A 149 -8.34 14.49 -1.91
N LEU A 150 -8.38 14.57 -3.26
CA LEU A 150 -9.29 15.48 -3.97
C LEU A 150 -10.76 15.16 -3.63
N VAL A 151 -11.13 13.88 -3.68
CA VAL A 151 -12.49 13.43 -3.30
C VAL A 151 -12.79 13.78 -1.85
N SER A 152 -11.85 13.52 -0.93
CA SER A 152 -12.02 13.87 0.48
C SER A 152 -12.25 15.36 0.70
N GLN A 153 -11.52 16.21 -0.02
CA GLN A 153 -11.71 17.66 0.07
C GLN A 153 -13.04 18.11 -0.51
N ALA A 154 -13.46 17.55 -1.65
CA ALA A 154 -14.76 17.86 -2.25
C ALA A 154 -15.94 17.44 -1.36
N LEU A 155 -15.81 16.31 -0.67
CA LEU A 155 -16.81 15.87 0.33
C LEU A 155 -16.88 16.82 1.53
N LYS A 156 -15.75 17.31 2.03
CA LYS A 156 -15.71 18.33 3.09
C LYS A 156 -16.40 19.62 2.66
N ASP A 157 -16.11 20.09 1.43
CA ASP A 157 -16.72 21.29 0.89
C ASP A 157 -18.24 21.12 0.76
N TYR A 158 -18.70 19.96 0.25
CA TYR A 158 -20.14 19.67 0.17
C TYR A 158 -20.80 19.59 1.54
N SER A 159 -20.13 19.00 2.53
CA SER A 159 -20.65 18.91 3.90
C SER A 159 -20.76 20.29 4.57
N ALA A 160 -19.80 21.18 4.28
CA ALA A 160 -19.80 22.53 4.83
C ALA A 160 -20.82 23.48 4.14
N HIS A 161 -20.96 23.32 2.81
CA HIS A 161 -21.79 24.18 1.96
C HIS A 161 -22.55 23.33 0.93
N PRO A 162 -23.64 22.64 1.31
CA PRO A 162 -24.39 21.83 0.38
C PRO A 162 -25.01 22.68 -0.72
N GLY A 163 -24.49 22.56 -1.96
CA GLY A 163 -24.94 23.34 -3.10
C GLY A 163 -24.99 22.53 -4.39
N LEU A 164 -25.60 23.10 -5.42
CA LEU A 164 -25.67 22.47 -6.75
C LEU A 164 -24.27 22.33 -7.39
N ARG A 165 -23.39 23.28 -7.14
CA ARG A 165 -22.02 23.27 -7.62
C ARG A 165 -21.26 22.12 -7.01
N GLU A 166 -21.24 21.99 -5.70
CA GLU A 166 -20.54 20.94 -4.97
C GLU A 166 -21.08 19.56 -5.35
N LYS A 167 -22.38 19.42 -5.56
CA LYS A 167 -23.00 18.19 -6.06
C LYS A 167 -22.52 17.83 -7.48
N ARG A 168 -22.36 18.83 -8.37
CA ARG A 168 -21.80 18.60 -9.70
C ARG A 168 -20.33 18.16 -9.62
N VAL A 169 -19.55 18.77 -8.76
CA VAL A 169 -18.14 18.40 -8.53
C VAL A 169 -18.05 16.94 -8.09
N LEU A 170 -18.84 16.51 -7.12
CA LEU A 170 -18.85 15.11 -6.67
C LEU A 170 -19.27 14.13 -7.78
N LYS A 171 -20.24 14.53 -8.62
CA LYS A 171 -20.67 13.73 -9.77
C LYS A 171 -19.55 13.59 -10.81
N GLU A 172 -18.79 14.65 -11.09
CA GLU A 172 -17.64 14.57 -12.00
C GLU A 172 -16.50 13.72 -11.41
N LEU A 173 -16.20 13.85 -10.11
CA LEU A 173 -15.23 13.00 -9.43
C LEU A 173 -15.63 11.50 -9.49
N SER A 174 -16.91 11.19 -9.33
CA SER A 174 -17.41 9.83 -9.47
C SER A 174 -17.18 9.24 -10.88
N LYS A 175 -17.32 10.07 -11.93
CA LYS A 175 -16.98 9.63 -13.30
C LYS A 175 -15.50 9.37 -13.48
N VAL A 176 -14.65 10.25 -12.93
CA VAL A 176 -13.18 10.08 -12.97
C VAL A 176 -12.76 8.82 -12.21
N ASP A 177 -13.34 8.55 -11.05
CA ASP A 177 -13.08 7.30 -10.30
C ASP A 177 -13.40 6.05 -11.12
N LEU A 178 -14.56 6.06 -11.79
CA LEU A 178 -14.94 4.97 -12.67
C LEU A 178 -13.94 4.81 -13.82
N GLN A 179 -13.52 5.91 -14.46
CA GLN A 179 -12.55 5.87 -15.55
C GLN A 179 -11.17 5.35 -15.10
N ILE A 180 -10.67 5.79 -13.94
CA ILE A 180 -9.41 5.28 -13.38
C ILE A 180 -9.46 3.76 -13.17
N LYS A 181 -10.61 3.23 -12.76
CA LYS A 181 -10.79 1.80 -12.44
C LYS A 181 -11.10 0.93 -13.65
N SER A 182 -11.72 1.50 -14.70
CA SER A 182 -12.27 0.72 -15.82
C SER A 182 -11.57 0.93 -17.16
N THR A 183 -10.63 1.86 -17.26
CA THR A 183 -9.94 2.15 -18.52
C THR A 183 -8.43 2.00 -18.37
N ALA A 184 -7.73 1.84 -19.52
CA ALA A 184 -6.26 1.85 -19.55
C ALA A 184 -5.68 3.28 -19.64
N MET A 185 -6.51 4.32 -19.44
CA MET A 185 -6.03 5.70 -19.48
C MET A 185 -5.14 6.00 -18.28
N GLU A 186 -4.12 6.77 -18.54
CA GLU A 186 -3.18 7.20 -17.51
C GLU A 186 -3.92 8.08 -16.46
N PRO A 187 -3.88 7.72 -15.15
CA PRO A 187 -4.68 8.40 -14.13
C PRO A 187 -4.40 9.89 -14.01
N TRP A 188 -3.16 10.34 -14.24
CA TRP A 188 -2.83 11.78 -14.19
C TRP A 188 -3.57 12.59 -15.25
N LEU A 189 -3.73 12.05 -16.48
CA LEU A 189 -4.50 12.74 -17.54
C LEU A 189 -5.97 12.94 -17.13
N LEU A 190 -6.57 11.96 -16.45
CA LEU A 190 -7.94 12.07 -15.97
C LEU A 190 -8.07 13.11 -14.85
N ILE A 191 -7.11 13.16 -13.94
CA ILE A 191 -7.05 14.16 -12.87
C ILE A 191 -6.85 15.56 -13.44
N GLU A 192 -5.94 15.75 -14.37
CA GLU A 192 -5.70 17.03 -15.06
C GLU A 192 -6.95 17.53 -15.76
N ALA A 193 -7.61 16.65 -16.54
CA ALA A 193 -8.85 17.00 -17.22
C ALA A 193 -9.97 17.41 -16.25
N PHE A 194 -10.05 16.78 -15.08
CA PHE A 194 -10.95 17.17 -14.02
C PHE A 194 -10.59 18.56 -13.46
N LEU A 195 -9.33 18.80 -13.11
CA LEU A 195 -8.88 20.08 -12.54
C LEU A 195 -9.13 21.26 -13.50
N ILE A 196 -8.95 21.05 -14.80
CA ILE A 196 -9.26 22.08 -15.82
C ILE A 196 -10.74 22.44 -15.81
N ARG A 197 -11.61 21.41 -15.72
CA ARG A 197 -13.07 21.62 -15.76
C ARG A 197 -13.65 22.16 -14.45
N LEU A 198 -12.95 22.00 -13.34
CA LEU A 198 -13.48 22.33 -12.01
C LEU A 198 -13.88 23.81 -11.87
N ALA A 199 -13.20 24.73 -12.54
CA ALA A 199 -13.52 26.15 -12.51
C ALA A 199 -14.88 26.48 -13.17
N SER A 200 -15.34 25.64 -14.11
CA SER A 200 -16.60 25.84 -14.87
C SER A 200 -17.78 25.04 -14.32
N LEU A 201 -17.58 24.22 -13.30
CA LEU A 201 -18.64 23.48 -12.62
C LEU A 201 -19.35 24.34 -11.60
#